data_b9601d8ebfdbffffe96efdd80a86e5de
#
_entry.id   b9601d8ebfdbffffe96efdd80a86e5de
#
_cell.length_a   1.000
_cell.length_b   1.000
_cell.length_c   1.000
_cell.angle_alpha   90.00
_cell.angle_beta   90.00
_cell.angle_gamma   90.00
#
_symmetry.space_group_name_H-M   'P 1'
#
loop_
_entity.id
_entity.type
_entity.pdbx_description
1 polymer ?
#
loop_
_entity_poly.entity_id
_entity_poly.type
_entity_poly.pdbx_seq_one_letter_code
_entity_poly.pdbx_strand_id
1 'polypeptide(L)'
;MIKKTFVKEFFATFKFLIKKNKMKKLLLLFFVSAMFIGCNTNPNYEKNLATAQKLFELHGEEKLDEQLALVSKDMEIITPMYGSEPGNYDTYAAMLKGYQDGFEDILYTANVWLPGSNPEGKLDGSVRTYGTWTATNSLTGKELNLKGYWYFNFDEEGKVITQGDFFDYGGMINAVGSKNLVFIQVKVKKGKKQEISDILNGPDGIPTTAAFDGCLGYDMAWNEDSYSFHLVGNWESYEKYATYLKWRQTEDSTIGTMVPFLRGGADGLVIYQPNSDYASF
;
A
#
# COMPACT_ATOMS: atom_id res chain seq x y z
N MET A 1 78.65 26.00 38.54
CA MET A 1 78.27 26.07 37.10
C MET A 1 77.37 24.91 36.66
N ILE A 2 77.28 23.83 37.39
CA ILE A 2 76.58 22.60 37.03
C ILE A 2 75.03 22.68 37.17
N LYS A 3 74.50 23.53 38.08
CA LYS A 3 73.01 23.62 38.29
C LYS A 3 72.26 24.34 37.18
N LYS A 4 72.87 25.19 36.38
CA LYS A 4 72.18 25.94 35.30
C LYS A 4 71.97 25.06 34.03
N THR A 5 72.82 24.10 33.78
CA THR A 5 72.78 23.22 32.62
C THR A 5 71.69 22.19 32.83
N PHE A 6 71.61 21.57 34.01
CA PHE A 6 70.61 20.56 34.36
C PHE A 6 69.16 21.09 34.25
N VAL A 7 68.95 22.33 34.72
CA VAL A 7 67.64 22.98 34.64
C VAL A 7 67.22 23.27 33.19
N LYS A 8 68.17 23.67 32.32
CA LYS A 8 67.86 23.90 30.89
C LYS A 8 67.53 22.62 30.15
N GLU A 9 68.23 21.52 30.40
CA GLU A 9 67.96 20.22 29.80
C GLU A 9 66.62 19.63 30.27
N PHE A 10 66.34 19.75 31.59
CA PHE A 10 65.07 19.37 32.14
C PHE A 10 63.89 20.11 31.47
N PHE A 11 63.96 21.45 31.35
CA PHE A 11 62.95 22.22 30.68
C PHE A 11 62.86 21.92 29.18
N ALA A 12 63.97 21.62 28.49
CA ALA A 12 63.95 21.25 27.09
C ALA A 12 63.27 19.88 26.90
N THR A 13 63.62 18.87 27.75
CA THR A 13 63.00 17.55 27.74
C THR A 13 61.50 17.61 28.11
N PHE A 14 61.15 18.43 29.11
CA PHE A 14 59.77 18.63 29.53
C PHE A 14 58.93 19.35 28.45
N LYS A 15 59.51 20.37 27.78
CA LYS A 15 58.87 20.99 26.61
C LYS A 15 58.73 20.02 25.45
N PHE A 16 59.69 19.14 25.21
CA PHE A 16 59.61 18.11 24.16
C PHE A 16 58.54 17.05 24.49
N LEU A 17 58.45 16.61 25.74
CA LEU A 17 57.41 15.69 26.23
C LEU A 17 56.02 16.29 26.17
N ILE A 18 55.87 17.58 26.55
CA ILE A 18 54.61 18.29 26.42
C ILE A 18 54.25 18.47 24.96
N LYS A 19 55.21 18.77 24.08
CA LYS A 19 54.94 18.90 22.63
C LYS A 19 54.57 17.54 22.02
N LYS A 20 55.22 16.43 22.45
CA LYS A 20 54.91 15.07 22.03
C LYS A 20 53.50 14.62 22.52
N ASN A 21 53.17 14.99 23.78
CA ASN A 21 51.83 14.72 24.31
C ASN A 21 50.74 15.63 23.70
N LYS A 22 51.07 16.86 23.36
CA LYS A 22 50.16 17.76 22.62
C LYS A 22 49.92 17.23 21.19
N MET A 23 50.97 16.77 20.51
CA MET A 23 50.86 16.12 19.19
C MET A 23 50.02 14.84 19.26
N LYS A 24 50.27 13.97 20.27
CA LYS A 24 49.45 12.76 20.47
C LYS A 24 47.99 13.14 20.78
N LYS A 25 47.73 14.15 21.60
CA LYS A 25 46.36 14.66 21.85
C LYS A 25 45.77 15.33 20.62
N LEU A 26 46.55 16.03 19.81
CA LEU A 26 46.11 16.64 18.55
C LEU A 26 45.79 15.54 17.51
N LEU A 27 46.63 14.52 17.39
CA LEU A 27 46.37 13.32 16.55
C LEU A 27 45.16 12.54 17.04
N LEU A 28 44.97 12.39 18.35
CA LEU A 28 43.77 11.71 18.90
C LEU A 28 42.48 12.56 18.62
N LEU A 29 42.56 13.88 18.77
CA LEU A 29 41.48 14.80 18.41
C LEU A 29 41.18 14.75 16.91
N PHE A 30 42.20 14.68 16.07
CA PHE A 30 42.03 14.53 14.60
C PHE A 30 41.44 13.18 14.21
N PHE A 31 41.84 12.09 14.89
CA PHE A 31 41.23 10.76 14.70
C PHE A 31 39.80 10.73 15.23
N VAL A 32 39.50 11.36 16.36
CA VAL A 32 38.13 11.45 16.89
C VAL A 32 37.28 12.35 16.00
N SER A 33 37.80 13.49 15.50
CA SER A 33 37.06 14.30 14.54
C SER A 33 36.89 13.63 13.17
N ALA A 34 37.86 12.83 12.72
CA ALA A 34 37.73 12.01 11.51
C ALA A 34 36.68 10.90 11.65
N MET A 35 36.46 10.35 12.87
CA MET A 35 35.37 9.43 13.13
C MET A 35 33.98 10.10 13.12
N PHE A 36 33.89 11.38 13.41
CA PHE A 36 32.64 12.16 13.28
C PHE A 36 32.36 12.61 11.84
N ILE A 37 33.34 12.68 10.97
CA ILE A 37 33.18 13.00 9.53
C ILE A 37 32.64 11.80 8.74
N GLY A 38 32.63 10.59 9.34
CA GLY A 38 32.08 9.38 8.75
C GLY A 38 30.55 9.21 8.86
N CYS A 39 29.82 10.11 9.54
CA CYS A 39 28.39 10.17 9.40
C CYS A 39 28.08 10.78 8.04
N ASN A 40 27.77 9.96 7.07
CA ASN A 40 27.25 10.34 5.77
C ASN A 40 25.84 10.97 5.99
N THR A 41 25.79 12.22 6.41
CA THR A 41 24.54 12.96 6.57
C THR A 41 24.25 13.63 5.25
N ASN A 42 23.11 13.28 4.64
CA ASN A 42 22.60 14.10 3.55
C ASN A 42 22.02 15.39 4.16
N PRO A 43 22.43 16.59 3.72
CA PRO A 43 21.99 17.85 4.31
C PRO A 43 20.48 18.10 4.17
N ASN A 44 19.82 17.45 3.21
CA ASN A 44 18.39 17.59 2.97
C ASN A 44 17.53 16.62 3.80
N TYR A 45 18.14 15.63 4.47
CA TYR A 45 17.37 14.58 5.16
C TYR A 45 16.41 15.14 6.21
N GLU A 46 16.86 16.04 7.07
CA GLU A 46 16.02 16.61 8.14
C GLU A 46 14.83 17.42 7.57
N LYS A 47 15.06 18.21 6.51
CA LYS A 47 13.99 18.93 5.80
C LYS A 47 13.00 17.95 5.19
N ASN A 48 13.48 16.93 4.51
CA ASN A 48 12.67 15.93 3.82
C ASN A 48 11.90 15.05 4.82
N LEU A 49 12.52 14.72 5.96
CA LEU A 49 11.85 14.01 7.06
C LEU A 49 10.67 14.83 7.59
N ALA A 50 10.86 16.13 7.83
CA ALA A 50 9.76 16.99 8.27
C ALA A 50 8.61 17.04 7.24
N THR A 51 8.93 17.07 5.93
CA THR A 51 7.92 17.01 4.86
C THR A 51 7.15 15.68 4.89
N ALA A 52 7.86 14.54 5.01
CA ALA A 52 7.21 13.21 5.06
C ALA A 52 6.31 13.06 6.30
N GLN A 53 6.78 13.54 7.45
CA GLN A 53 5.98 13.51 8.68
C GLN A 53 4.73 14.39 8.56
N LYS A 54 4.87 15.60 8.01
CA LYS A 54 3.75 16.52 7.79
C LYS A 54 2.75 15.97 6.79
N LEU A 55 3.21 15.28 5.74
CA LEU A 55 2.35 14.64 4.76
C LEU A 55 1.44 13.57 5.41
N PHE A 56 1.98 12.77 6.33
CA PHE A 56 1.21 11.76 7.05
C PHE A 56 0.30 12.37 8.13
N GLU A 57 0.74 13.43 8.81
CA GLU A 57 -0.08 14.21 9.74
C GLU A 57 -1.32 14.78 9.04
N LEU A 58 -1.12 15.44 7.89
CA LEU A 58 -2.20 16.02 7.09
C LEU A 58 -3.16 14.97 6.54
N HIS A 59 -2.67 13.75 6.27
CA HIS A 59 -3.54 12.63 5.90
C HIS A 59 -4.49 12.26 7.03
N GLY A 60 -3.98 12.17 8.26
CA GLY A 60 -4.82 11.92 9.45
C GLY A 60 -5.75 13.08 9.82
N GLU A 61 -5.39 14.31 9.43
CA GLU A 61 -6.24 15.49 9.59
C GLU A 61 -7.25 15.68 8.44
N GLU A 62 -7.24 14.79 7.43
CA GLU A 62 -8.09 14.83 6.22
C GLU A 62 -7.94 16.13 5.41
N LYS A 63 -6.75 16.74 5.46
CA LYS A 63 -6.41 17.99 4.78
C LYS A 63 -5.79 17.73 3.41
N LEU A 64 -6.59 17.20 2.48
CA LEU A 64 -6.13 16.75 1.17
C LEU A 64 -5.36 17.84 0.40
N ASP A 65 -5.88 19.06 0.31
CA ASP A 65 -5.26 20.14 -0.47
C ASP A 65 -3.89 20.54 0.12
N GLU A 66 -3.80 20.64 1.45
CA GLU A 66 -2.53 20.94 2.13
C GLU A 66 -1.52 19.78 1.96
N GLN A 67 -1.99 18.53 2.01
CA GLN A 67 -1.19 17.34 1.76
C GLN A 67 -0.64 17.33 0.33
N LEU A 68 -1.49 17.60 -0.66
CA LEU A 68 -1.11 17.66 -2.08
C LEU A 68 -0.17 18.82 -2.41
N ALA A 69 -0.17 19.90 -1.60
CA ALA A 69 0.79 21.00 -1.77
C ALA A 69 2.25 20.60 -1.44
N LEU A 70 2.45 19.52 -0.68
CA LEU A 70 3.76 18.94 -0.37
C LEU A 70 4.30 18.01 -1.46
N VAL A 71 3.53 17.77 -2.51
CA VAL A 71 3.82 16.79 -3.56
C VAL A 71 4.10 17.49 -4.88
N SER A 72 5.08 17.00 -5.62
CA SER A 72 5.39 17.47 -6.97
C SER A 72 4.30 17.06 -7.96
N LYS A 73 4.03 17.90 -8.96
CA LYS A 73 3.11 17.53 -10.06
C LYS A 73 3.65 16.41 -10.94
N ASP A 74 4.97 16.21 -10.93
CA ASP A 74 5.68 15.17 -11.68
C ASP A 74 5.91 13.91 -10.84
N MET A 75 5.16 13.75 -9.73
CA MET A 75 5.33 12.60 -8.85
C MET A 75 4.93 11.28 -9.47
N GLU A 76 5.56 10.22 -8.96
CA GLU A 76 5.22 8.82 -9.23
C GLU A 76 4.81 8.13 -7.91
N ILE A 77 3.70 7.40 -7.92
CA ILE A 77 3.25 6.56 -6.81
C ILE A 77 3.38 5.08 -7.17
N ILE A 78 4.07 4.32 -6.30
CA ILE A 78 4.13 2.86 -6.37
C ILE A 78 3.11 2.32 -5.37
N THR A 79 2.01 1.78 -5.88
CA THR A 79 0.90 1.29 -5.05
C THR A 79 1.14 -0.16 -4.59
N PRO A 80 0.56 -0.60 -3.46
CA PRO A 80 0.73 -1.95 -2.93
C PRO A 80 -0.12 -3.01 -3.65
N MET A 81 -0.80 -2.65 -4.72
CA MET A 81 -1.68 -3.55 -5.45
C MET A 81 -0.89 -4.45 -6.40
N TYR A 82 -1.19 -5.75 -6.38
CA TYR A 82 -0.55 -6.72 -7.27
C TYR A 82 -0.81 -6.39 -8.75
N GLY A 83 0.26 -6.30 -9.54
CA GLY A 83 0.20 -6.06 -10.98
C GLY A 83 -0.16 -4.63 -11.39
N SER A 84 -0.22 -3.68 -10.45
CA SER A 84 -0.42 -2.27 -10.80
C SER A 84 0.86 -1.66 -11.38
N GLU A 85 0.69 -0.83 -12.41
CA GLU A 85 1.75 0.05 -12.89
C GLU A 85 1.87 1.28 -11.98
N PRO A 86 3.03 1.96 -11.97
CA PRO A 86 3.19 3.21 -11.25
C PRO A 86 2.15 4.25 -11.67
N GLY A 87 1.55 4.92 -10.69
CA GLY A 87 0.59 5.99 -10.92
C GLY A 87 1.25 7.37 -10.89
N ASN A 88 0.52 8.36 -11.39
CA ASN A 88 0.93 9.77 -11.42
C ASN A 88 0.28 10.57 -10.27
N TYR A 89 0.44 11.90 -10.31
CA TYR A 89 -0.15 12.84 -9.34
C TYR A 89 -1.66 12.68 -9.20
N ASP A 90 -2.41 12.52 -10.31
CA ASP A 90 -3.87 12.40 -10.26
C ASP A 90 -4.28 11.06 -9.64
N THR A 91 -3.55 9.98 -9.93
CA THR A 91 -3.72 8.68 -9.26
C THR A 91 -3.48 8.80 -7.75
N TYR A 92 -2.41 9.50 -7.35
CA TYR A 92 -2.09 9.74 -5.96
C TYR A 92 -3.17 10.54 -5.24
N ALA A 93 -3.63 11.64 -5.84
CA ALA A 93 -4.69 12.48 -5.28
C ALA A 93 -6.01 11.70 -5.10
N ALA A 94 -6.40 10.89 -6.11
CA ALA A 94 -7.59 10.05 -6.04
C ALA A 94 -7.46 8.97 -4.94
N MET A 95 -6.29 8.35 -4.80
CA MET A 95 -6.00 7.36 -3.76
C MET A 95 -6.11 7.98 -2.36
N LEU A 96 -5.47 9.12 -2.12
CA LEU A 96 -5.54 9.82 -0.83
C LEU A 96 -6.98 10.19 -0.47
N LYS A 97 -7.71 10.77 -1.46
CA LYS A 97 -9.11 11.10 -1.27
C LYS A 97 -9.95 9.86 -0.94
N GLY A 98 -9.73 8.75 -1.63
CA GLY A 98 -10.44 7.50 -1.37
C GLY A 98 -10.22 6.97 0.05
N TYR A 99 -9.00 7.10 0.58
CA TYR A 99 -8.73 6.74 1.99
C TYR A 99 -9.42 7.70 2.96
N GLN A 100 -9.33 9.02 2.74
CA GLN A 100 -9.97 10.01 3.61
C GLN A 100 -11.51 9.92 3.56
N ASP A 101 -12.12 9.62 2.42
CA ASP A 101 -13.57 9.40 2.31
C ASP A 101 -14.02 8.07 2.93
N GLY A 102 -13.16 7.06 2.92
CA GLY A 102 -13.49 5.69 3.34
C GLY A 102 -13.16 5.34 4.79
N PHE A 103 -12.44 6.20 5.48
CA PHE A 103 -11.98 5.94 6.84
C PHE A 103 -12.09 7.18 7.71
N GLU A 104 -12.40 6.97 8.98
CA GLU A 104 -12.42 7.98 10.06
C GLU A 104 -11.30 7.69 11.05
N ASP A 105 -10.92 8.68 11.86
CA ASP A 105 -9.89 8.56 12.91
C ASP A 105 -8.54 8.04 12.39
N ILE A 106 -8.15 8.49 11.20
CA ILE A 106 -6.91 8.06 10.53
C ILE A 106 -5.69 8.54 11.33
N LEU A 107 -4.86 7.60 11.77
CA LEU A 107 -3.66 7.91 12.54
C LEU A 107 -2.48 7.04 12.11
N TYR A 108 -1.34 7.67 11.83
CA TYR A 108 -0.08 6.97 11.63
C TYR A 108 0.77 6.98 12.89
N THR A 109 1.22 5.79 13.31
CA THR A 109 2.19 5.62 14.39
C THR A 109 3.46 5.02 13.82
N ALA A 110 4.52 5.84 13.73
CA ALA A 110 5.81 5.37 13.25
C ALA A 110 6.51 4.50 14.30
N ASN A 111 7.01 3.35 13.87
CA ASN A 111 7.97 2.57 14.65
C ASN A 111 9.37 3.19 14.53
N VAL A 112 9.70 3.67 13.33
CA VAL A 112 10.99 4.30 13.03
C VAL A 112 10.91 5.11 11.74
N TRP A 113 11.68 6.21 11.71
CA TRP A 113 12.01 6.97 10.50
C TRP A 113 13.51 6.79 10.21
N LEU A 114 13.86 6.49 8.98
CA LEU A 114 15.21 6.17 8.55
C LEU A 114 15.60 6.97 7.30
N PRO A 115 16.88 7.38 7.20
CA PRO A 115 17.39 7.90 5.94
C PRO A 115 17.46 6.78 4.89
N GLY A 116 17.14 7.12 3.66
CA GLY A 116 17.35 6.23 2.53
C GLY A 116 18.70 6.45 1.86
N SER A 117 18.99 5.61 0.89
CA SER A 117 20.23 5.67 0.13
C SER A 117 19.99 5.34 -1.35
N ASN A 118 20.89 5.85 -2.19
CA ASN A 118 20.97 5.49 -3.60
C ASN A 118 21.49 4.04 -3.79
N PRO A 119 21.52 3.49 -5.03
CA PRO A 119 21.99 2.13 -5.30
C PRO A 119 23.42 1.84 -4.84
N GLU A 120 24.27 2.87 -4.75
CA GLU A 120 25.66 2.75 -4.26
C GLU A 120 25.76 2.78 -2.73
N GLY A 121 24.63 2.84 -2.01
CA GLY A 121 24.56 2.86 -0.55
C GLY A 121 24.88 4.22 0.09
N LYS A 122 24.96 5.30 -0.71
CA LYS A 122 25.18 6.66 -0.21
C LYS A 122 23.84 7.29 0.14
N LEU A 123 23.75 7.96 1.31
CA LEU A 123 22.55 8.68 1.73
C LEU A 123 22.18 9.76 0.71
N ASP A 124 20.94 9.72 0.23
CA ASP A 124 20.46 10.56 -0.88
C ASP A 124 19.39 11.60 -0.46
N GLY A 125 19.08 11.67 0.83
CA GLY A 125 18.05 12.56 1.38
C GLY A 125 16.64 11.98 1.32
N SER A 126 16.45 10.80 0.75
CA SER A 126 15.18 10.10 0.80
C SER A 126 14.84 9.63 2.21
N VAL A 127 13.56 9.42 2.46
CA VAL A 127 13.01 9.05 3.77
C VAL A 127 12.33 7.69 3.68
N ARG A 128 12.51 6.87 4.69
CA ARG A 128 11.89 5.56 4.87
C ARG A 128 11.19 5.50 6.21
N THR A 129 10.06 4.82 6.29
CA THR A 129 9.38 4.60 7.56
C THR A 129 8.73 3.23 7.62
N TYR A 130 8.80 2.62 8.79
CA TYR A 130 7.98 1.50 9.19
C TYR A 130 7.02 1.97 10.27
N GLY A 131 5.77 1.57 10.19
CA GLY A 131 4.78 1.98 11.15
C GLY A 131 3.44 1.30 10.96
N THR A 132 2.43 1.86 11.59
CA THR A 132 1.08 1.34 11.58
C THR A 132 0.09 2.48 11.34
N TRP A 133 -0.78 2.31 10.36
CA TRP A 133 -1.99 3.10 10.21
C TRP A 133 -3.10 2.44 11.01
N THR A 134 -3.77 3.22 11.83
CA THR A 134 -5.05 2.85 12.47
C THR A 134 -6.14 3.79 11.96
N ALA A 135 -7.35 3.25 11.82
CA ALA A 135 -8.51 4.01 11.35
C ALA A 135 -9.78 3.20 11.61
N THR A 136 -10.94 3.80 11.40
CA THR A 136 -12.24 3.10 11.38
C THR A 136 -12.83 3.20 9.98
N ASN A 137 -13.20 2.08 9.36
CA ASN A 137 -13.84 2.12 8.05
C ASN A 137 -15.26 2.73 8.18
N SER A 138 -15.51 3.82 7.48
CA SER A 138 -16.74 4.62 7.59
C SER A 138 -18.01 3.84 7.21
N LEU A 139 -17.90 2.87 6.29
CA LEU A 139 -19.05 2.08 5.85
C LEU A 139 -19.36 0.90 6.77
N THR A 140 -18.32 0.22 7.28
CA THR A 140 -18.48 -1.05 8.02
C THR A 140 -18.33 -0.89 9.52
N GLY A 141 -17.78 0.23 10.00
CA GLY A 141 -17.42 0.45 11.39
C GLY A 141 -16.29 -0.43 11.90
N LYS A 142 -15.59 -1.17 11.02
CA LYS A 142 -14.50 -2.06 11.40
C LYS A 142 -13.20 -1.27 11.60
N GLU A 143 -12.47 -1.63 12.65
CA GLU A 143 -11.16 -1.04 12.95
C GLU A 143 -10.07 -1.57 12.04
N LEU A 144 -9.28 -0.65 11.47
CA LEU A 144 -8.08 -0.92 10.72
C LEU A 144 -6.85 -0.91 11.64
N ASN A 145 -5.95 -1.86 11.45
CA ASN A 145 -4.62 -1.89 12.04
C ASN A 145 -3.63 -2.40 10.98
N LEU A 146 -3.12 -1.47 10.16
CA LEU A 146 -2.35 -1.76 8.96
C LEU A 146 -0.87 -1.47 9.18
N LYS A 147 -0.05 -2.52 9.28
CA LYS A 147 1.40 -2.41 9.34
C LYS A 147 1.98 -2.34 7.94
N GLY A 148 3.00 -1.51 7.75
CA GLY A 148 3.62 -1.39 6.44
C GLY A 148 4.95 -0.65 6.46
N TYR A 149 5.46 -0.47 5.26
CA TYR A 149 6.66 0.27 4.94
C TYR A 149 6.32 1.29 3.86
N TRP A 150 6.80 2.52 4.04
CA TRP A 150 6.64 3.62 3.08
C TRP A 150 7.99 4.26 2.82
N TYR A 151 8.20 4.70 1.58
CA TYR A 151 9.37 5.50 1.24
C TYR A 151 9.00 6.73 0.43
N PHE A 152 9.85 7.74 0.53
CA PHE A 152 9.68 9.02 -0.14
C PHE A 152 11.00 9.46 -0.74
N ASN A 153 10.97 9.85 -2.02
CA ASN A 153 12.02 10.59 -2.66
C ASN A 153 11.54 12.03 -2.89
N PHE A 154 12.47 12.96 -2.92
CA PHE A 154 12.16 14.38 -2.96
C PHE A 154 12.88 15.07 -4.11
N ASP A 155 12.27 16.11 -4.66
CA ASP A 155 12.90 17.04 -5.59
C ASP A 155 13.82 18.05 -4.86
N GLU A 156 14.42 18.97 -5.61
CA GLU A 156 15.32 19.98 -5.05
C GLU A 156 14.59 20.99 -4.14
N GLU A 157 13.31 21.23 -4.39
CA GLU A 157 12.43 22.07 -3.57
C GLU A 157 12.02 21.38 -2.26
N GLY A 158 12.19 20.06 -2.17
CA GLY A 158 11.81 19.22 -1.04
C GLY A 158 10.35 18.78 -1.06
N LYS A 159 9.73 18.77 -2.25
CA LYS A 159 8.43 18.12 -2.49
C LYS A 159 8.61 16.65 -2.76
N VAL A 160 7.63 15.85 -2.39
CA VAL A 160 7.64 14.41 -2.69
C VAL A 160 7.49 14.20 -4.20
N ILE A 161 8.48 13.55 -4.82
CA ILE A 161 8.48 13.20 -6.24
C ILE A 161 8.28 11.71 -6.49
N THR A 162 8.51 10.87 -5.49
CA THR A 162 8.14 9.45 -5.52
C THR A 162 7.70 9.03 -4.14
N GLN A 163 6.60 8.31 -4.07
CA GLN A 163 6.18 7.57 -2.88
C GLN A 163 5.98 6.11 -3.24
N GLY A 164 6.42 5.21 -2.37
CA GLY A 164 6.11 3.78 -2.50
C GLY A 164 5.48 3.27 -1.22
N ASP A 165 4.39 2.54 -1.39
CA ASP A 165 3.57 1.97 -0.34
C ASP A 165 3.68 0.45 -0.36
N PHE A 166 4.07 -0.15 0.76
CA PHE A 166 4.21 -1.60 0.89
C PHE A 166 3.48 -2.10 2.14
N PHE A 167 2.31 -2.63 1.92
CA PHE A 167 1.46 -3.26 2.93
C PHE A 167 0.55 -4.31 2.30
N ASP A 168 -0.12 -5.10 3.10
CA ASP A 168 -1.09 -6.09 2.62
C ASP A 168 -2.43 -5.43 2.26
N TYR A 169 -2.49 -4.86 1.04
CA TYR A 169 -3.71 -4.21 0.52
C TYR A 169 -4.88 -5.19 0.45
N GLY A 170 -4.65 -6.41 -0.06
CA GLY A 170 -5.69 -7.43 -0.16
C GLY A 170 -6.24 -7.85 1.19
N GLY A 171 -5.35 -8.09 2.16
CA GLY A 171 -5.73 -8.37 3.54
C GLY A 171 -6.48 -7.23 4.19
N MET A 172 -6.07 -5.98 3.95
CA MET A 172 -6.77 -4.78 4.43
C MET A 172 -8.22 -4.74 3.93
N ILE A 173 -8.43 -4.82 2.62
CA ILE A 173 -9.79 -4.80 2.03
C ILE A 173 -10.64 -5.95 2.55
N ASN A 174 -10.08 -7.15 2.67
CA ASN A 174 -10.80 -8.31 3.22
C ASN A 174 -11.16 -8.15 4.70
N ALA A 175 -10.31 -7.50 5.48
CA ALA A 175 -10.54 -7.33 6.92
C ALA A 175 -11.60 -6.27 7.22
N VAL A 176 -11.50 -5.09 6.58
CA VAL A 176 -12.34 -3.95 6.96
C VAL A 176 -13.39 -3.57 5.93
N GLY A 177 -13.25 -4.01 4.66
CA GLY A 177 -14.20 -3.72 3.61
C GLY A 177 -15.57 -4.38 3.82
N SER A 178 -16.58 -3.84 3.14
CA SER A 178 -17.86 -4.52 3.02
C SER A 178 -17.73 -5.69 2.05
N LYS A 179 -18.50 -6.75 2.32
CA LYS A 179 -18.63 -7.89 1.40
C LYS A 179 -20.06 -7.91 0.87
N ASN A 180 -20.24 -7.45 -0.36
CA ASN A 180 -21.53 -7.55 -1.05
C ASN A 180 -21.53 -8.82 -1.89
N LEU A 181 -21.78 -9.95 -1.22
CA LEU A 181 -21.73 -11.26 -1.85
C LEU A 181 -23.03 -11.56 -2.59
N VAL A 182 -22.89 -12.12 -3.77
CA VAL A 182 -24.00 -12.65 -4.56
C VAL A 182 -23.73 -14.12 -4.79
N PHE A 183 -24.68 -14.97 -4.42
CA PHE A 183 -24.63 -16.40 -4.60
C PHE A 183 -25.47 -16.80 -5.80
N ILE A 184 -24.89 -17.61 -6.69
CA ILE A 184 -25.55 -18.07 -7.90
C ILE A 184 -25.45 -19.59 -7.97
N GLN A 185 -26.59 -20.23 -8.14
CA GLN A 185 -26.66 -21.66 -8.46
C GLN A 185 -27.11 -21.86 -9.90
N VAL A 186 -26.31 -22.56 -10.70
CA VAL A 186 -26.60 -22.93 -12.08
C VAL A 186 -26.92 -24.40 -12.10
N LYS A 187 -28.22 -24.78 -12.11
CA LYS A 187 -28.69 -26.15 -12.12
C LYS A 187 -28.60 -26.74 -13.53
N VAL A 188 -27.73 -27.72 -13.71
CA VAL A 188 -27.38 -28.25 -15.04
C VAL A 188 -28.17 -29.53 -15.36
N LYS A 189 -28.58 -29.72 -16.63
CA LYS A 189 -29.12 -30.98 -17.11
C LYS A 189 -28.03 -32.05 -17.07
N LYS A 190 -28.42 -33.31 -16.79
CA LYS A 190 -27.48 -34.44 -16.79
C LYS A 190 -26.77 -34.55 -18.14
N GLY A 191 -25.45 -34.67 -18.11
CA GLY A 191 -24.60 -34.74 -19.30
C GLY A 191 -24.30 -33.40 -19.98
N LYS A 192 -24.71 -32.26 -19.39
CA LYS A 192 -24.50 -30.90 -19.94
C LYS A 192 -23.55 -30.03 -19.13
N LYS A 193 -22.75 -30.67 -18.27
CA LYS A 193 -21.74 -29.96 -17.43
C LYS A 193 -20.72 -29.20 -18.29
N GLN A 194 -20.21 -29.85 -19.35
CA GLN A 194 -19.15 -29.28 -20.17
C GLN A 194 -19.65 -28.05 -20.93
N GLU A 195 -20.85 -28.14 -21.54
CA GLU A 195 -21.42 -27.00 -22.28
C GLU A 195 -21.62 -25.77 -21.40
N ILE A 196 -22.11 -25.95 -20.17
CA ILE A 196 -22.23 -24.84 -19.22
C ILE A 196 -20.85 -24.35 -18.76
N SER A 197 -19.92 -25.27 -18.50
CA SER A 197 -18.55 -24.91 -18.13
C SER A 197 -17.88 -24.04 -19.22
N ASP A 198 -18.05 -24.41 -20.48
CA ASP A 198 -17.48 -23.69 -21.62
C ASP A 198 -18.08 -22.28 -21.76
N ILE A 199 -19.38 -22.11 -21.52
CA ILE A 199 -20.04 -20.82 -21.52
C ILE A 199 -19.56 -19.96 -20.35
N LEU A 200 -19.51 -20.52 -19.13
CA LEU A 200 -19.10 -19.78 -17.93
C LEU A 200 -17.63 -19.34 -17.96
N ASN A 201 -16.73 -20.19 -18.49
CA ASN A 201 -15.31 -19.88 -18.61
C ASN A 201 -14.96 -19.19 -19.93
N GLY A 202 -15.89 -19.09 -20.86
CA GLY A 202 -15.70 -18.39 -22.14
C GLY A 202 -15.52 -16.87 -21.94
N PRO A 203 -15.04 -16.17 -22.98
CA PRO A 203 -14.75 -14.74 -22.88
C PRO A 203 -15.96 -13.93 -22.42
N ASP A 204 -17.17 -14.26 -22.87
CA ASP A 204 -18.41 -13.57 -22.51
C ASP A 204 -19.01 -14.02 -21.18
N GLY A 205 -18.44 -15.03 -20.52
CA GLY A 205 -18.86 -15.58 -19.24
C GLY A 205 -18.34 -14.83 -18.02
N ILE A 206 -17.69 -15.57 -17.11
CA ILE A 206 -17.08 -15.02 -15.87
C ILE A 206 -15.99 -13.98 -16.16
N PRO A 207 -15.11 -14.13 -17.19
CA PRO A 207 -14.13 -13.10 -17.49
C PRO A 207 -14.75 -11.72 -17.76
N THR A 208 -15.83 -11.63 -18.54
CA THR A 208 -16.56 -10.37 -18.75
C THR A 208 -17.22 -9.87 -17.46
N THR A 209 -17.75 -10.77 -16.63
CA THR A 209 -18.31 -10.41 -15.32
C THR A 209 -17.23 -9.82 -14.41
N ALA A 210 -16.06 -10.45 -14.35
CA ALA A 210 -14.95 -10.02 -13.51
C ALA A 210 -14.36 -8.68 -13.94
N ALA A 211 -14.48 -8.32 -15.22
CA ALA A 211 -14.05 -7.02 -15.77
C ALA A 211 -15.11 -5.92 -15.64
N PHE A 212 -16.32 -6.24 -15.18
CA PHE A 212 -17.40 -5.26 -15.07
C PHE A 212 -17.15 -4.32 -13.88
N ASP A 213 -17.49 -3.05 -14.05
CA ASP A 213 -17.32 -2.02 -13.03
C ASP A 213 -18.00 -2.39 -11.71
N GLY A 214 -17.22 -2.36 -10.63
CA GLY A 214 -17.65 -2.76 -9.28
C GLY A 214 -17.58 -4.24 -8.97
N CYS A 215 -17.15 -5.11 -9.90
CA CYS A 215 -16.90 -6.52 -9.60
C CYS A 215 -15.52 -6.67 -8.94
N LEU A 216 -15.46 -7.25 -7.74
CA LEU A 216 -14.23 -7.52 -6.99
C LEU A 216 -13.72 -8.95 -7.17
N GLY A 217 -14.48 -9.80 -7.81
CA GLY A 217 -14.09 -11.17 -8.13
C GLY A 217 -15.25 -12.18 -8.09
N TYR A 218 -14.99 -13.35 -8.67
CA TYR A 218 -15.91 -14.49 -8.69
C TYR A 218 -15.15 -15.78 -8.43
N ASP A 219 -15.73 -16.59 -7.55
CA ASP A 219 -15.33 -17.98 -7.35
C ASP A 219 -16.41 -18.91 -7.89
N MET A 220 -16.01 -20.04 -8.46
CA MET A 220 -16.92 -21.05 -9.00
C MET A 220 -16.50 -22.46 -8.58
N ALA A 221 -17.47 -23.25 -8.15
CA ALA A 221 -17.29 -24.66 -7.82
C ALA A 221 -18.40 -25.53 -8.44
N TRP A 222 -18.04 -26.73 -8.84
CA TRP A 222 -19.01 -27.75 -9.23
C TRP A 222 -19.41 -28.63 -8.04
N ASN A 223 -20.70 -28.88 -7.91
CA ASN A 223 -21.24 -29.85 -6.93
C ASN A 223 -21.88 -31.00 -7.66
N GLU A 224 -21.32 -32.21 -7.49
CA GLU A 224 -21.78 -33.44 -8.18
C GLU A 224 -23.14 -33.90 -7.65
N ASP A 225 -23.41 -33.77 -6.35
CA ASP A 225 -24.66 -34.25 -5.74
C ASP A 225 -25.87 -33.43 -6.20
N SER A 226 -25.74 -32.12 -6.22
CA SER A 226 -26.80 -31.20 -6.69
C SER A 226 -26.81 -31.03 -8.20
N TYR A 227 -25.78 -31.53 -8.89
CA TYR A 227 -25.56 -31.39 -10.33
C TYR A 227 -25.65 -29.91 -10.78
N SER A 228 -24.89 -29.07 -10.12
CA SER A 228 -24.92 -27.62 -10.34
C SER A 228 -23.56 -26.95 -10.13
N PHE A 229 -23.32 -25.86 -10.87
CA PHE A 229 -22.29 -24.91 -10.50
C PHE A 229 -22.81 -23.98 -9.43
N HIS A 230 -21.94 -23.65 -8.46
CA HIS A 230 -22.16 -22.66 -7.45
C HIS A 230 -21.12 -21.56 -7.65
N LEU A 231 -21.57 -20.32 -7.79
CA LEU A 231 -20.72 -19.16 -7.95
C LEU A 231 -20.95 -18.23 -6.77
N VAL A 232 -19.86 -17.58 -6.35
CA VAL A 232 -19.90 -16.51 -5.35
C VAL A 232 -19.23 -15.29 -5.98
N GLY A 233 -20.00 -14.26 -6.22
CA GLY A 233 -19.50 -12.95 -6.65
C GLY A 233 -19.35 -12.00 -5.49
N ASN A 234 -18.25 -11.26 -5.44
CA ASN A 234 -18.04 -10.15 -4.51
C ASN A 234 -18.09 -8.84 -5.30
N TRP A 235 -18.84 -7.87 -4.79
CA TRP A 235 -19.08 -6.58 -5.45
C TRP A 235 -18.82 -5.41 -4.51
N GLU A 236 -18.44 -4.28 -5.07
CA GLU A 236 -18.27 -3.03 -4.29
C GLU A 236 -19.57 -2.61 -3.59
N SER A 237 -20.71 -2.76 -4.31
CA SER A 237 -22.04 -2.54 -3.77
C SER A 237 -23.09 -3.37 -4.49
N TYR A 238 -24.28 -3.51 -3.88
CA TYR A 238 -25.43 -4.14 -4.54
C TYR A 238 -25.97 -3.31 -5.70
N GLU A 239 -25.81 -2.01 -5.71
CA GLU A 239 -26.17 -1.12 -6.83
C GLU A 239 -25.31 -1.42 -8.06
N LYS A 240 -24.01 -1.60 -7.88
CA LYS A 240 -23.07 -2.00 -8.95
C LYS A 240 -23.48 -3.37 -9.51
N TYR A 241 -23.78 -4.33 -8.65
CA TYR A 241 -24.30 -5.62 -9.07
C TYR A 241 -25.63 -5.52 -9.82
N ALA A 242 -26.57 -4.68 -9.36
CA ALA A 242 -27.85 -4.49 -10.02
C ALA A 242 -27.69 -3.87 -11.42
N THR A 243 -26.75 -2.94 -11.57
CA THR A 243 -26.38 -2.37 -12.87
C THR A 243 -25.84 -3.43 -13.82
N TYR A 244 -24.90 -4.27 -13.35
CA TYR A 244 -24.40 -5.42 -14.08
C TYR A 244 -25.51 -6.39 -14.48
N LEU A 245 -26.38 -6.78 -13.53
CA LEU A 245 -27.45 -7.73 -13.80
C LEU A 245 -28.44 -7.22 -14.85
N LYS A 246 -28.78 -5.92 -14.78
CA LYS A 246 -29.60 -5.27 -15.78
C LYS A 246 -28.94 -5.33 -17.15
N TRP A 247 -27.68 -4.99 -17.26
CA TRP A 247 -26.92 -5.11 -18.53
C TRP A 247 -26.95 -6.55 -19.08
N ARG A 248 -26.70 -7.56 -18.23
CA ARG A 248 -26.78 -8.98 -18.59
C ARG A 248 -28.17 -9.41 -19.10
N GLN A 249 -29.23 -8.77 -18.65
CA GLN A 249 -30.60 -9.08 -19.03
C GLN A 249 -31.06 -8.34 -20.29
N THR A 250 -30.51 -7.18 -20.59
CA THR A 250 -31.00 -6.30 -21.66
C THR A 250 -30.08 -6.18 -22.87
N GLU A 251 -28.78 -6.30 -22.67
CA GLU A 251 -27.77 -6.03 -23.70
C GLU A 251 -26.90 -7.24 -24.01
N ASP A 252 -26.79 -8.17 -23.09
CA ASP A 252 -25.98 -9.39 -23.21
C ASP A 252 -26.85 -10.63 -23.39
N SER A 253 -26.41 -11.54 -24.27
CA SER A 253 -27.17 -12.76 -24.58
C SER A 253 -26.66 -14.02 -23.86
N THR A 254 -25.56 -13.94 -23.12
CA THR A 254 -24.84 -15.11 -22.56
C THR A 254 -25.73 -15.95 -21.63
N ILE A 255 -26.53 -15.28 -20.75
CA ILE A 255 -27.48 -16.00 -19.89
C ILE A 255 -28.48 -16.82 -20.74
N GLY A 256 -28.97 -16.24 -21.84
CA GLY A 256 -29.91 -16.90 -22.76
C GLY A 256 -29.32 -18.15 -23.39
N THR A 257 -28.03 -18.15 -23.72
CA THR A 257 -27.34 -19.32 -24.32
C THR A 257 -27.22 -20.49 -23.35
N MET A 258 -27.26 -20.26 -22.05
CA MET A 258 -27.25 -21.35 -21.05
C MET A 258 -28.60 -22.04 -20.88
N VAL A 259 -29.69 -21.34 -21.09
CA VAL A 259 -31.06 -21.83 -20.80
C VAL A 259 -31.38 -23.23 -21.38
N PRO A 260 -30.98 -23.57 -22.63
CA PRO A 260 -31.22 -24.91 -23.17
C PRO A 260 -30.56 -26.06 -22.37
N PHE A 261 -29.48 -25.76 -21.65
CA PHE A 261 -28.70 -26.73 -20.89
C PHE A 261 -29.07 -26.76 -19.40
N LEU A 262 -29.92 -25.82 -18.95
CA LEU A 262 -30.33 -25.71 -17.55
C LEU A 262 -31.50 -26.67 -17.23
N ARG A 263 -31.40 -27.31 -16.04
CA ARG A 263 -32.49 -28.07 -15.48
C ARG A 263 -33.59 -27.14 -14.96
N GLY A 264 -34.77 -27.20 -15.58
CA GLY A 264 -35.86 -26.28 -15.30
C GLY A 264 -35.85 -25.02 -16.20
N GLY A 265 -35.04 -25.00 -17.28
CA GLY A 265 -34.95 -23.84 -18.16
C GLY A 265 -34.39 -22.63 -17.40
N ALA A 266 -34.96 -21.44 -17.57
CA ALA A 266 -34.54 -20.22 -16.91
C ALA A 266 -34.55 -20.33 -15.37
N ASP A 267 -35.48 -21.07 -14.78
CA ASP A 267 -35.57 -21.31 -13.32
C ASP A 267 -34.39 -22.16 -12.78
N GLY A 268 -33.59 -22.69 -13.68
CA GLY A 268 -32.33 -23.36 -13.32
C GLY A 268 -31.20 -22.42 -12.93
N LEU A 269 -31.33 -21.13 -13.21
CA LEU A 269 -30.42 -20.08 -12.73
C LEU A 269 -31.06 -19.41 -11.50
N VAL A 270 -30.49 -19.68 -10.32
CA VAL A 270 -30.99 -19.14 -9.05
C VAL A 270 -29.97 -18.18 -8.47
N ILE A 271 -30.40 -16.97 -8.22
CA ILE A 271 -29.54 -15.90 -7.68
C ILE A 271 -30.07 -15.53 -6.31
N TYR A 272 -29.17 -15.51 -5.30
CA TYR A 272 -29.50 -14.99 -3.99
C TYR A 272 -28.56 -13.85 -3.61
N GLN A 273 -29.13 -12.81 -3.03
CA GLN A 273 -28.41 -11.80 -2.30
C GLN A 273 -28.63 -12.09 -0.82
N PRO A 274 -27.59 -12.25 0.00
CA PRO A 274 -27.80 -12.35 1.42
C PRO A 274 -28.40 -11.04 1.94
N ASN A 275 -29.35 -11.14 2.84
CA ASN A 275 -29.81 -10.01 3.63
C ASN A 275 -28.70 -9.54 4.58
N SER A 276 -28.95 -8.45 5.32
CA SER A 276 -28.03 -7.78 6.25
C SER A 276 -27.36 -8.66 7.33
N ASP A 277 -27.70 -9.95 7.41
CA ASP A 277 -27.26 -10.87 8.46
C ASP A 277 -26.02 -11.72 8.05
N TYR A 278 -25.27 -11.30 7.01
CA TYR A 278 -24.02 -11.96 6.66
C TYR A 278 -22.96 -11.67 7.71
N ALA A 279 -22.49 -12.73 8.40
CA ALA A 279 -21.33 -12.66 9.28
C ALA A 279 -20.11 -13.31 8.62
N SER A 280 -18.98 -12.62 8.59
CA SER A 280 -17.68 -13.23 8.30
C SER A 280 -16.94 -13.48 9.60
N PHE A 281 -16.47 -14.72 9.78
CA PHE A 281 -15.71 -15.15 10.95
C PHE A 281 -14.21 -15.16 10.62
#